data_9c6ffeb1139eb2d6bd0475f2b69cf272
#
_entry.id   9c6ffeb1139eb2d6bd0475f2b69cf272
#
_cell.length_a   1.000
_cell.length_b   1.000
_cell.length_c   1.000
_cell.angle_alpha   90.00
_cell.angle_beta   90.00
_cell.angle_gamma   90.00
#
_symmetry.space_group_name_H-M   'P 1'
#
loop_
_entity.id
_entity.type
_entity.pdbx_description
1 polymer ?
#
loop_
_entity_poly.entity_id
_entity_poly.type
_entity_poly.pdbx_seq_one_letter_code
_entity_poly.pdbx_strand_id
1 'polypeptide(L)'
;MEELGDRLATLGWVSDLFVGGSVATDDYTPRISDIDLVALVDGPVDTARQSTLMTLHRALDDGIAADLKLGCVYVEDAQLLDLRAVHPTWTHGSLVDRILSGVARAELVRYGYAVLGRSPLDVLPVMSDDDVREAARAELTGYWTWAARRPWLWLDPVIADLGLTSMARGRHTLATGELLTKTQAVECAAGPAWLVDQLRARRRGEHVPSPRVRAALIAWRDARRTVARAQH
;
A
#
# COMPACT_ATOMS: atom_id res chain seq x y z
N MET A 1 10.28 9.96 9.87
CA MET A 1 8.81 10.11 10.10
C MET A 1 8.55 11.28 11.03
N GLU A 2 9.25 11.38 12.16
CA GLU A 2 9.14 12.52 13.07
C GLU A 2 9.38 13.86 12.37
N GLU A 3 10.48 14.01 11.62
CA GLU A 3 10.77 15.23 10.84
C GLU A 3 9.63 15.62 9.88
N LEU A 4 8.99 14.67 9.22
CA LEU A 4 7.81 14.95 8.39
C LEU A 4 6.64 15.41 9.27
N GLY A 5 6.39 14.74 10.40
CA GLY A 5 5.35 15.10 11.36
C GLY A 5 5.51 16.54 11.87
N ASP A 6 6.73 16.89 12.27
CA ASP A 6 7.06 18.23 12.76
C ASP A 6 6.80 19.31 11.69
N ARG A 7 7.24 19.06 10.46
CA ARG A 7 6.99 19.98 9.33
C ARG A 7 5.50 20.10 8.99
N LEU A 8 4.78 18.98 8.97
CA LEU A 8 3.34 19.00 8.71
C LEU A 8 2.55 19.74 9.79
N ALA A 9 2.94 19.56 11.06
CA ALA A 9 2.32 20.30 12.18
C ALA A 9 2.43 21.83 12.03
N THR A 10 3.52 22.33 11.42
CA THR A 10 3.67 23.79 11.19
C THR A 10 2.72 24.35 10.15
N LEU A 11 2.10 23.51 9.32
CA LEU A 11 1.17 23.97 8.28
C LEU A 11 -0.19 24.42 8.85
N GLY A 12 -0.55 23.97 10.05
CA GLY A 12 -1.76 24.38 10.78
C GLY A 12 -3.08 23.82 10.23
N TRP A 13 -3.03 23.03 9.15
CA TRP A 13 -4.20 22.36 8.55
C TRP A 13 -4.01 20.84 8.41
N VAL A 14 -2.90 20.30 8.92
CA VAL A 14 -2.68 18.85 9.06
C VAL A 14 -2.85 18.51 10.53
N SER A 15 -3.82 17.66 10.85
CA SER A 15 -4.16 17.32 12.24
C SER A 15 -3.48 16.05 12.73
N ASP A 16 -3.31 15.07 11.85
CA ASP A 16 -2.83 13.74 12.24
C ASP A 16 -1.87 13.18 11.16
N LEU A 17 -0.91 12.36 11.60
CA LEU A 17 -0.03 11.60 10.71
C LEU A 17 0.10 10.18 11.24
N PHE A 18 -0.30 9.21 10.45
CA PHE A 18 -0.27 7.79 10.77
C PHE A 18 0.78 7.06 9.96
N VAL A 19 1.38 6.06 10.58
CA VAL A 19 2.26 5.09 9.94
C VAL A 19 1.49 3.80 9.71
N GLY A 20 1.53 3.31 8.47
CA GLY A 20 0.94 2.04 8.06
C GLY A 20 1.95 1.12 7.39
N GLY A 21 1.42 0.15 6.64
CA GLY A 21 2.21 -0.75 5.80
C GLY A 21 3.31 -1.51 6.52
N SER A 22 4.44 -1.69 5.84
CA SER A 22 5.53 -2.55 6.31
C SER A 22 6.23 -2.05 7.57
N VAL A 23 6.24 -0.75 7.83
CA VAL A 23 6.82 -0.18 9.05
C VAL A 23 5.96 -0.53 10.26
N ALA A 24 4.64 -0.40 10.14
CA ALA A 24 3.70 -0.71 11.21
C ALA A 24 3.61 -2.20 11.53
N THR A 25 3.90 -3.07 10.55
CA THR A 25 3.84 -4.53 10.70
C THR A 25 5.19 -5.19 10.98
N ASP A 26 6.24 -4.40 11.27
CA ASP A 26 7.62 -4.88 11.50
C ASP A 26 8.17 -5.74 10.33
N ASP A 27 7.72 -5.44 9.10
CA ASP A 27 8.14 -6.10 7.86
C ASP A 27 8.92 -5.15 6.93
N TYR A 28 9.44 -4.05 7.48
CA TYR A 28 10.17 -3.06 6.71
C TYR A 28 11.56 -3.55 6.32
N THR A 29 11.84 -3.50 5.02
CA THR A 29 13.16 -3.82 4.47
C THR A 29 13.75 -2.54 3.85
N PRO A 30 14.88 -2.01 4.39
CA PRO A 30 15.50 -0.79 3.87
C PRO A 30 15.76 -0.83 2.36
N ARG A 31 15.48 0.27 1.66
CA ARG A 31 15.62 0.45 0.20
C ARG A 31 14.67 -0.39 -0.66
N ILE A 32 13.98 -1.38 -0.08
CA ILE A 32 13.01 -2.24 -0.78
C ILE A 32 11.58 -1.80 -0.47
N SER A 33 11.26 -1.66 0.82
CA SER A 33 9.93 -1.24 1.26
C SER A 33 9.74 0.27 1.13
N ASP A 34 8.52 0.67 0.79
CA ASP A 34 8.08 2.04 0.92
C ASP A 34 7.73 2.34 2.39
N ILE A 35 7.78 3.60 2.79
CA ILE A 35 7.23 4.10 4.06
C ILE A 35 5.83 4.62 3.74
N ASP A 36 4.82 3.91 4.20
CA ASP A 36 3.42 4.20 3.93
C ASP A 36 2.83 5.06 5.04
N LEU A 37 2.47 6.30 4.72
CA LEU A 37 1.91 7.28 5.65
C LEU A 37 0.52 7.73 5.21
N VAL A 38 -0.31 8.09 6.18
CA VAL A 38 -1.60 8.73 5.95
C VAL A 38 -1.69 9.96 6.85
N ALA A 39 -1.88 11.14 6.25
CA ALA A 39 -2.09 12.39 6.95
C ALA A 39 -3.56 12.81 6.86
N LEU A 40 -4.16 13.22 7.98
CA LEU A 40 -5.47 13.84 7.97
C LEU A 40 -5.34 15.36 7.87
N VAL A 41 -6.19 15.93 7.04
CA VAL A 41 -6.18 17.37 6.76
C VAL A 41 -7.55 17.99 6.98
N ASP A 42 -7.55 19.23 7.47
CA ASP A 42 -8.75 20.04 7.63
C ASP A 42 -9.09 20.74 6.29
N GLY A 43 -10.18 20.30 5.69
CA GLY A 43 -10.68 20.77 4.39
C GLY A 43 -9.84 20.31 3.19
N PRO A 44 -10.25 20.72 1.97
CA PRO A 44 -9.69 20.20 0.72
C PRO A 44 -8.23 20.63 0.50
N VAL A 45 -7.44 19.76 -0.09
CA VAL A 45 -6.07 20.06 -0.53
C VAL A 45 -6.13 20.74 -1.91
N ASP A 46 -6.33 22.04 -1.91
CA ASP A 46 -6.35 22.88 -3.10
C ASP A 46 -4.95 23.02 -3.74
N THR A 47 -4.87 23.74 -4.85
CA THR A 47 -3.61 23.93 -5.62
C THR A 47 -2.51 24.56 -4.76
N ALA A 48 -2.84 25.47 -3.83
CA ALA A 48 -1.85 26.13 -2.97
C ALA A 48 -1.29 25.14 -1.94
N ARG A 49 -2.16 24.38 -1.29
CA ARG A 49 -1.78 23.29 -0.37
C ARG A 49 -0.99 22.19 -1.08
N GLN A 50 -1.39 21.79 -2.30
CA GLN A 50 -0.63 20.84 -3.13
C GLN A 50 0.79 21.33 -3.41
N SER A 51 0.96 22.60 -3.78
CA SER A 51 2.27 23.22 -4.01
C SER A 51 3.14 23.20 -2.75
N THR A 52 2.55 23.47 -1.60
CA THR A 52 3.21 23.41 -0.28
C THR A 52 3.69 22.00 0.02
N LEU A 53 2.82 20.98 -0.15
CA LEU A 53 3.18 19.58 0.05
C LEU A 53 4.29 19.13 -0.88
N MET A 54 4.22 19.48 -2.17
CA MET A 54 5.25 19.14 -3.14
C MET A 54 6.62 19.74 -2.74
N THR A 55 6.64 20.99 -2.29
CA THR A 55 7.88 21.64 -1.83
C THR A 55 8.45 20.96 -0.60
N LEU A 56 7.60 20.64 0.37
CA LEU A 56 7.97 19.95 1.61
C LEU A 56 8.56 18.57 1.32
N HIS A 57 7.87 17.75 0.50
CA HIS A 57 8.32 16.40 0.18
C HIS A 57 9.60 16.40 -0.65
N ARG A 58 9.75 17.29 -1.63
CA ARG A 58 11.00 17.43 -2.39
C ARG A 58 12.19 17.75 -1.47
N ALA A 59 11.99 18.66 -0.52
CA ALA A 59 13.04 18.99 0.45
C ALA A 59 13.41 17.80 1.35
N LEU A 60 12.48 16.90 1.64
CA LEU A 60 12.76 15.67 2.38
C LEU A 60 13.47 14.64 1.49
N ASP A 61 12.99 14.42 0.26
CA ASP A 61 13.58 13.48 -0.70
C ASP A 61 15.00 13.90 -1.11
N ASP A 62 15.29 15.20 -1.21
CA ASP A 62 16.63 15.74 -1.47
C ASP A 62 17.54 15.77 -0.21
N GLY A 63 16.98 15.51 0.96
CA GLY A 63 17.65 15.60 2.25
C GLY A 63 17.61 14.31 3.06
N ILE A 64 16.97 14.37 4.24
CA ILE A 64 16.97 13.27 5.22
C ILE A 64 16.30 11.97 4.73
N ALA A 65 15.42 12.07 3.74
CA ALA A 65 14.71 10.93 3.16
C ALA A 65 15.25 10.49 1.80
N ALA A 66 16.43 10.95 1.36
CA ALA A 66 17.00 10.71 0.03
C ALA A 66 17.08 9.22 -0.37
N ASP A 67 17.32 8.33 0.60
CA ASP A 67 17.39 6.88 0.38
C ASP A 67 16.08 6.14 0.74
N LEU A 68 15.03 6.87 1.08
CA LEU A 68 13.75 6.34 1.51
C LEU A 68 12.71 6.50 0.40
N LYS A 69 11.82 5.53 0.28
CA LYS A 69 10.67 5.61 -0.61
C LYS A 69 9.46 6.10 0.19
N LEU A 70 9.37 7.42 0.35
CA LEU A 70 8.32 8.02 1.14
C LEU A 70 7.01 8.09 0.35
N GLY A 71 5.94 7.49 0.88
CA GLY A 71 4.57 7.59 0.41
C GLY A 71 3.68 8.23 1.47
N CYS A 72 2.89 9.25 1.11
CA CYS A 72 1.94 9.88 2.04
C CYS A 72 0.63 10.23 1.32
N VAL A 73 -0.47 9.68 1.83
CA VAL A 73 -1.82 10.02 1.37
C VAL A 73 -2.38 11.13 2.25
N TYR A 74 -2.88 12.21 1.65
CA TYR A 74 -3.48 13.35 2.34
C TYR A 74 -5.00 13.27 2.26
N VAL A 75 -5.62 12.85 3.34
CA VAL A 75 -7.05 12.56 3.43
C VAL A 75 -7.77 13.70 4.14
N GLU A 76 -8.75 14.30 3.49
CA GLU A 76 -9.67 15.21 4.17
C GLU A 76 -10.45 14.45 5.26
N ASP A 77 -10.44 14.94 6.50
CA ASP A 77 -11.06 14.27 7.66
C ASP A 77 -12.51 13.88 7.39
N ALA A 78 -13.27 14.76 6.73
CA ALA A 78 -14.66 14.49 6.33
C ALA A 78 -14.83 13.35 5.31
N GLN A 79 -13.77 13.01 4.56
CA GLN A 79 -13.78 11.96 3.53
C GLN A 79 -13.08 10.67 3.98
N LEU A 80 -12.60 10.63 5.22
CA LEU A 80 -11.82 9.50 5.74
C LEU A 80 -12.54 8.15 5.60
N LEU A 81 -13.85 8.13 5.68
CA LEU A 81 -14.66 6.91 5.59
C LEU A 81 -15.18 6.62 4.17
N ASP A 82 -15.01 7.53 3.22
CA ASP A 82 -15.42 7.30 1.82
C ASP A 82 -14.35 6.46 1.09
N LEU A 83 -14.69 5.21 0.78
CA LEU A 83 -13.81 4.26 0.05
C LEU A 83 -13.61 4.63 -1.43
N ARG A 84 -14.37 5.60 -1.96
CA ARG A 84 -14.28 6.06 -3.35
C ARG A 84 -13.60 7.41 -3.48
N ALA A 85 -13.42 8.12 -2.37
CA ALA A 85 -12.76 9.40 -2.37
C ALA A 85 -11.32 9.27 -2.86
N VAL A 86 -10.93 10.23 -3.67
CA VAL A 86 -9.59 10.30 -4.27
C VAL A 86 -8.81 11.38 -3.54
N HIS A 87 -7.60 11.05 -3.13
CA HIS A 87 -6.79 11.87 -2.25
C HIS A 87 -5.44 12.18 -2.89
N PRO A 88 -4.93 13.42 -2.77
CA PRO A 88 -3.56 13.75 -3.14
C PRO A 88 -2.58 12.85 -2.38
N THR A 89 -1.70 12.20 -3.12
CA THR A 89 -0.77 11.21 -2.57
C THR A 89 0.63 11.50 -3.08
N TRP A 90 1.56 11.76 -2.18
CA TRP A 90 2.98 11.80 -2.54
C TRP A 90 3.51 10.39 -2.73
N THR A 91 4.13 10.15 -3.87
CA THR A 91 4.77 8.87 -4.18
C THR A 91 5.72 9.02 -5.35
N HIS A 92 6.87 8.36 -5.30
CA HIS A 92 7.88 8.37 -6.38
C HIS A 92 8.26 9.79 -6.87
N GLY A 93 8.42 10.73 -5.95
CA GLY A 93 8.82 12.11 -6.25
C GLY A 93 7.72 12.99 -6.88
N SER A 94 6.47 12.56 -6.86
CA SER A 94 5.34 13.29 -7.43
C SER A 94 4.08 13.20 -6.57
N LEU A 95 3.22 14.21 -6.70
CA LEU A 95 1.88 14.19 -6.11
C LEU A 95 0.89 13.67 -7.17
N VAL A 96 0.21 12.58 -6.85
CA VAL A 96 -0.79 11.93 -7.71
C VAL A 96 -2.06 11.65 -6.93
N ASP A 97 -3.15 11.43 -7.62
CA ASP A 97 -4.43 11.11 -6.98
C ASP A 97 -4.57 9.61 -6.76
N ARG A 98 -4.89 9.20 -5.51
CA ARG A 98 -5.13 7.80 -5.15
C ARG A 98 -6.28 7.67 -4.14
N ILE A 99 -6.92 6.51 -4.14
CA ILE A 99 -7.86 6.12 -3.07
C ILE A 99 -7.08 5.58 -1.87
N LEU A 100 -7.58 5.83 -0.66
CA LEU A 100 -7.18 5.08 0.53
C LEU A 100 -8.01 3.80 0.59
N SER A 101 -7.43 2.67 0.21
CA SER A 101 -8.17 1.40 0.08
C SER A 101 -8.68 0.87 1.43
N GLY A 102 -9.70 0.01 1.39
CA GLY A 102 -10.21 -0.65 2.58
C GLY A 102 -9.13 -1.51 3.27
N VAL A 103 -8.23 -2.15 2.50
CA VAL A 103 -7.11 -2.92 3.05
C VAL A 103 -6.10 -2.01 3.76
N ALA A 104 -5.78 -0.84 3.19
CA ALA A 104 -4.88 0.12 3.85
C ALA A 104 -5.48 0.65 5.17
N ARG A 105 -6.81 0.89 5.20
CA ARG A 105 -7.51 1.25 6.46
C ARG A 105 -7.48 0.12 7.48
N ALA A 106 -7.67 -1.13 7.04
CA ALA A 106 -7.57 -2.29 7.92
C ALA A 106 -6.16 -2.44 8.50
N GLU A 107 -5.11 -2.19 7.70
CA GLU A 107 -3.73 -2.16 8.18
C GLU A 107 -3.51 -1.06 9.23
N LEU A 108 -4.05 0.15 9.00
CA LEU A 108 -3.96 1.25 9.97
C LEU A 108 -4.68 0.92 11.29
N VAL A 109 -5.89 0.37 11.22
CA VAL A 109 -6.67 0.00 12.42
C VAL A 109 -5.99 -1.10 13.23
N ARG A 110 -5.37 -2.08 12.57
CA ARG A 110 -4.79 -3.26 13.25
C ARG A 110 -3.36 -3.07 13.72
N TYR A 111 -2.57 -2.28 12.99
CA TYR A 111 -1.13 -2.20 13.20
C TYR A 111 -0.61 -0.75 13.21
N GLY A 112 -1.39 0.20 12.68
CA GLY A 112 -0.96 1.58 12.52
C GLY A 112 -0.79 2.28 13.86
N TYR A 113 0.07 3.31 13.84
CA TYR A 113 0.27 4.18 14.99
C TYR A 113 0.45 5.63 14.52
N ALA A 114 0.23 6.58 15.45
CA ALA A 114 0.36 8.00 15.18
C ALA A 114 1.80 8.48 15.40
N VAL A 115 2.26 9.35 14.49
CA VAL A 115 3.46 10.19 14.65
C VAL A 115 3.03 11.60 15.08
N LEU A 116 1.86 12.03 14.62
CA LEU A 116 1.25 13.32 14.96
C LEU A 116 -0.24 13.11 15.26
N GLY A 117 -0.76 13.81 16.26
CA GLY A 117 -2.20 13.88 16.54
C GLY A 117 -2.78 12.65 17.21
N ARG A 118 -4.01 12.30 16.84
CA ARG A 118 -4.82 11.21 17.41
C ARG A 118 -4.29 9.82 16.99
N SER A 119 -4.71 8.76 17.71
CA SER A 119 -4.48 7.39 17.25
C SER A 119 -5.36 7.04 16.03
N PRO A 120 -4.91 6.15 15.12
CA PRO A 120 -5.80 5.62 14.08
C PRO A 120 -7.12 5.07 14.62
N LEU A 121 -7.12 4.45 15.82
CA LEU A 121 -8.31 3.91 16.48
C LEU A 121 -9.27 4.98 17.02
N ASP A 122 -8.84 6.24 17.16
CA ASP A 122 -9.70 7.34 17.58
C ASP A 122 -10.49 7.93 16.40
N VAL A 123 -10.05 7.68 15.16
CA VAL A 123 -10.60 8.30 13.95
C VAL A 123 -11.17 7.30 12.95
N LEU A 124 -10.68 6.06 12.95
CA LEU A 124 -11.19 4.98 12.11
C LEU A 124 -12.05 4.02 12.94
N PRO A 125 -13.15 3.51 12.38
CA PRO A 125 -13.95 2.50 13.07
C PRO A 125 -13.16 1.19 13.23
N VAL A 126 -13.43 0.48 14.31
CA VAL A 126 -12.92 -0.89 14.49
C VAL A 126 -13.42 -1.74 13.32
N MET A 127 -12.54 -2.49 12.70
CA MET A 127 -12.86 -3.39 11.59
C MET A 127 -12.88 -4.84 12.06
N SER A 128 -14.02 -5.49 11.92
CA SER A 128 -14.17 -6.93 12.13
C SER A 128 -13.40 -7.73 11.07
N ASP A 129 -13.23 -9.03 11.29
CA ASP A 129 -12.64 -9.92 10.28
C ASP A 129 -13.48 -9.95 8.99
N ASP A 130 -14.80 -9.78 9.09
CA ASP A 130 -15.67 -9.72 7.91
C ASP A 130 -15.50 -8.41 7.14
N ASP A 131 -15.31 -7.27 7.81
CA ASP A 131 -14.97 -6.00 7.16
C ASP A 131 -13.64 -6.10 6.40
N VAL A 132 -12.66 -6.78 6.99
CA VAL A 132 -11.34 -6.99 6.36
C VAL A 132 -11.43 -7.96 5.18
N ARG A 133 -12.26 -9.00 5.25
CA ARG A 133 -12.57 -9.87 4.10
C ARG A 133 -13.23 -9.10 2.97
N GLU A 134 -14.18 -8.23 3.29
CA GLU A 134 -14.86 -7.41 2.27
C GLU A 134 -13.90 -6.41 1.63
N ALA A 135 -13.01 -5.77 2.41
CA ALA A 135 -11.96 -4.90 1.88
C ALA A 135 -11.03 -5.65 0.90
N ALA A 136 -10.60 -6.86 1.25
CA ALA A 136 -9.79 -7.70 0.38
C ALA A 136 -10.56 -8.14 -0.88
N ARG A 137 -11.86 -8.47 -0.75
CA ARG A 137 -12.71 -8.79 -1.90
C ARG A 137 -12.84 -7.61 -2.85
N ALA A 138 -13.06 -6.41 -2.33
CA ALA A 138 -13.16 -5.19 -3.13
C ALA A 138 -11.88 -4.91 -3.92
N GLU A 139 -10.70 -5.09 -3.32
CA GLU A 139 -9.41 -4.93 -4.01
C GLU A 139 -9.22 -5.97 -5.13
N LEU A 140 -9.54 -7.24 -4.88
CA LEU A 140 -9.44 -8.32 -5.87
C LEU A 140 -10.43 -8.13 -7.02
N THR A 141 -11.67 -7.76 -6.73
CA THR A 141 -12.72 -7.55 -7.74
C THR A 141 -12.59 -6.21 -8.47
N GLY A 142 -11.90 -5.25 -7.90
CA GLY A 142 -11.58 -3.96 -8.49
C GLY A 142 -10.31 -3.99 -9.35
N TYR A 143 -9.23 -3.45 -8.81
CA TYR A 143 -7.95 -3.28 -9.53
C TYR A 143 -7.41 -4.58 -10.11
N TRP A 144 -7.39 -5.66 -9.33
CA TRP A 144 -6.80 -6.92 -9.79
C TRP A 144 -7.63 -7.60 -10.87
N THR A 145 -8.95 -7.45 -10.87
CA THR A 145 -9.80 -7.89 -12.00
C THR A 145 -9.49 -7.10 -13.27
N TRP A 146 -9.29 -5.77 -13.15
CA TRP A 146 -8.87 -4.93 -14.27
C TRP A 146 -7.50 -5.35 -14.82
N ALA A 147 -6.52 -5.59 -13.95
CA ALA A 147 -5.18 -6.04 -14.33
C ALA A 147 -5.17 -7.45 -14.93
N ALA A 148 -5.97 -8.38 -14.40
CA ALA A 148 -6.07 -9.76 -14.91
C ALA A 148 -6.64 -9.84 -16.33
N ARG A 149 -7.38 -8.83 -16.79
CA ARG A 149 -7.87 -8.71 -18.17
C ARG A 149 -6.81 -8.19 -19.15
N ARG A 150 -5.62 -7.81 -18.67
CA ARG A 150 -4.55 -7.18 -19.45
C ARG A 150 -3.24 -7.95 -19.32
N PRO A 151 -3.08 -9.08 -20.05
CA PRO A 151 -1.93 -9.96 -19.87
C PRO A 151 -0.58 -9.29 -20.13
N TRP A 152 -0.52 -8.24 -20.95
CA TRP A 152 0.71 -7.51 -21.24
C TRP A 152 1.28 -6.74 -20.04
N LEU A 153 0.43 -6.32 -19.07
CA LEU A 153 0.89 -5.65 -17.84
C LEU A 153 1.82 -6.56 -17.03
N TRP A 154 1.56 -7.86 -17.05
CA TRP A 154 2.30 -8.87 -16.28
C TRP A 154 3.71 -9.13 -16.83
N LEU A 155 4.02 -8.64 -18.05
CA LEU A 155 5.38 -8.65 -18.57
C LEU A 155 6.32 -7.69 -17.83
N ASP A 156 5.77 -6.75 -17.07
CA ASP A 156 6.55 -5.97 -16.12
C ASP A 156 6.86 -6.85 -14.89
N PRO A 157 8.15 -7.08 -14.55
CA PRO A 157 8.53 -7.92 -13.42
C PRO A 157 8.01 -7.38 -12.07
N VAL A 158 7.87 -6.05 -11.95
CA VAL A 158 7.33 -5.42 -10.73
C VAL A 158 5.86 -5.79 -10.56
N ILE A 159 5.08 -5.70 -11.64
CA ILE A 159 3.66 -6.09 -11.62
C ILE A 159 3.48 -7.59 -11.38
N ALA A 160 4.35 -8.43 -11.95
CA ALA A 160 4.30 -9.88 -11.74
C ALA A 160 4.56 -10.25 -10.27
N ASP A 161 5.59 -9.68 -9.66
CA ASP A 161 5.95 -9.91 -8.25
C ASP A 161 4.87 -9.36 -7.30
N LEU A 162 4.43 -8.12 -7.55
CA LEU A 162 3.35 -7.49 -6.78
C LEU A 162 2.06 -8.31 -6.88
N GLY A 163 1.72 -8.79 -8.07
CA GLY A 163 0.54 -9.61 -8.28
C GLY A 163 0.57 -10.93 -7.53
N LEU A 164 1.69 -11.66 -7.56
CA LEU A 164 1.83 -12.93 -6.82
C LEU A 164 1.64 -12.74 -5.32
N THR A 165 2.27 -11.72 -4.74
CA THR A 165 2.14 -11.41 -3.31
C THR A 165 0.75 -10.90 -2.95
N SER A 166 0.15 -10.03 -3.78
CA SER A 166 -1.22 -9.54 -3.55
C SER A 166 -2.27 -10.65 -3.67
N MET A 167 -2.10 -11.59 -4.62
CA MET A 167 -3.00 -12.74 -4.72
C MET A 167 -2.88 -13.66 -3.50
N ALA A 168 -1.67 -13.87 -2.97
CA ALA A 168 -1.46 -14.63 -1.75
C ALA A 168 -2.14 -13.95 -0.54
N ARG A 169 -1.92 -12.63 -0.37
CA ARG A 169 -2.56 -11.83 0.68
C ARG A 169 -4.08 -11.91 0.58
N GLY A 170 -4.63 -11.62 -0.61
CA GLY A 170 -6.08 -11.63 -0.82
C GLY A 170 -6.73 -12.99 -0.53
N ARG A 171 -6.12 -14.11 -0.97
CA ARG A 171 -6.62 -15.46 -0.65
C ARG A 171 -6.60 -15.75 0.85
N HIS A 172 -5.51 -15.40 1.52
CA HIS A 172 -5.39 -15.59 2.96
C HIS A 172 -6.44 -14.78 3.71
N THR A 173 -6.53 -13.49 3.40
CA THR A 173 -7.49 -12.59 4.06
C THR A 173 -8.93 -13.02 3.83
N LEU A 174 -9.31 -13.44 2.62
CA LEU A 174 -10.65 -13.97 2.36
C LEU A 174 -10.96 -15.23 3.19
N ALA A 175 -9.96 -16.09 3.43
CA ALA A 175 -10.13 -17.32 4.20
C ALA A 175 -10.19 -17.07 5.72
N THR A 176 -9.36 -16.18 6.24
CA THR A 176 -9.12 -16.04 7.68
C THR A 176 -9.61 -14.73 8.29
N GLY A 177 -9.73 -13.65 7.49
CA GLY A 177 -9.93 -12.29 7.98
C GLY A 177 -8.63 -11.61 8.46
N GLU A 178 -7.49 -12.30 8.40
CA GLU A 178 -6.19 -11.78 8.81
C GLU A 178 -5.42 -11.17 7.64
N LEU A 179 -4.57 -10.19 7.94
CA LEU A 179 -3.68 -9.55 6.96
C LEU A 179 -2.29 -10.19 7.03
N LEU A 180 -1.75 -10.59 5.88
CA LEU A 180 -0.35 -11.02 5.78
C LEU A 180 0.57 -9.82 5.52
N THR A 181 1.78 -9.88 6.09
CA THR A 181 2.88 -9.02 5.65
C THR A 181 3.33 -9.39 4.24
N LYS A 182 4.13 -8.53 3.58
CA LYS A 182 4.68 -8.86 2.26
C LYS A 182 5.61 -10.08 2.30
N THR A 183 6.38 -10.23 3.38
CA THR A 183 7.27 -11.38 3.57
C THR A 183 6.48 -12.68 3.76
N GLN A 184 5.44 -12.67 4.60
CA GLN A 184 4.55 -13.82 4.74
C GLN A 184 3.83 -14.17 3.45
N ALA A 185 3.43 -13.16 2.66
CA ALA A 185 2.78 -13.37 1.37
C ALA A 185 3.68 -14.05 0.34
N VAL A 186 5.00 -13.79 0.36
CA VAL A 186 5.97 -14.51 -0.48
C VAL A 186 5.95 -16.01 -0.19
N GLU A 187 5.89 -16.39 1.10
CA GLU A 187 5.83 -17.81 1.50
C GLU A 187 4.53 -18.51 1.07
N CYS A 188 3.44 -17.72 0.93
CA CYS A 188 2.12 -18.20 0.48
C CYS A 188 1.88 -18.02 -1.03
N ALA A 189 2.88 -17.53 -1.79
CA ALA A 189 2.72 -17.27 -3.21
C ALA A 189 2.53 -18.56 -4.02
N ALA A 190 1.54 -18.56 -4.91
CA ALA A 190 1.23 -19.71 -5.77
C ALA A 190 2.17 -19.75 -6.99
N GLY A 191 3.31 -20.38 -6.83
CA GLY A 191 4.30 -20.51 -7.88
C GLY A 191 5.22 -21.72 -7.68
N PRO A 192 6.00 -22.10 -8.70
CA PRO A 192 7.02 -23.12 -8.54
C PRO A 192 8.13 -22.62 -7.60
N ALA A 193 8.81 -23.53 -6.91
CA ALA A 193 9.84 -23.22 -5.92
C ALA A 193 10.86 -22.19 -6.41
N TRP A 194 11.36 -22.32 -7.65
CA TRP A 194 12.33 -21.38 -8.21
C TRP A 194 11.83 -19.91 -8.24
N LEU A 195 10.51 -19.70 -8.47
CA LEU A 195 9.93 -18.36 -8.53
C LEU A 195 9.72 -17.79 -7.11
N VAL A 196 9.27 -18.62 -6.18
CA VAL A 196 9.14 -18.25 -4.76
C VAL A 196 10.51 -17.90 -4.17
N ASP A 197 11.55 -18.68 -4.48
CA ASP A 197 12.93 -18.41 -4.04
C ASP A 197 13.45 -17.08 -4.59
N GLN A 198 13.13 -16.76 -5.84
CA GLN A 198 13.49 -15.47 -6.45
C GLN A 198 12.70 -14.30 -5.84
N LEU A 199 11.40 -14.47 -5.55
CA LEU A 199 10.61 -13.47 -4.81
C LEU A 199 11.22 -13.20 -3.44
N ARG A 200 11.58 -14.26 -2.71
CA ARG A 200 12.25 -14.19 -1.39
C ARG A 200 13.58 -13.45 -1.47
N ALA A 201 14.40 -13.77 -2.47
CA ALA A 201 15.69 -13.10 -2.70
C ALA A 201 15.50 -11.60 -2.99
N ARG A 202 14.57 -11.23 -3.89
CA ARG A 202 14.26 -9.82 -4.18
C ARG A 202 13.68 -9.09 -2.97
N ARG A 203 12.88 -9.77 -2.14
CA ARG A 203 12.40 -9.20 -0.88
C ARG A 203 13.53 -8.84 0.09
N ARG A 204 14.66 -9.56 0.05
CA ARG A 204 15.88 -9.22 0.80
C ARG A 204 16.77 -8.17 0.12
N GLY A 205 16.35 -7.65 -1.05
CA GLY A 205 17.13 -6.67 -1.82
C GLY A 205 18.16 -7.26 -2.78
N GLU A 206 18.13 -8.58 -3.00
CA GLU A 206 19.01 -9.23 -3.94
C GLU A 206 18.55 -9.00 -5.38
N HIS A 207 19.47 -8.72 -6.29
CA HIS A 207 19.15 -8.59 -7.71
C HIS A 207 19.12 -9.96 -8.38
N VAL A 208 17.95 -10.58 -8.40
CA VAL A 208 17.73 -11.90 -9.01
C VAL A 208 16.73 -11.78 -10.16
N PRO A 209 17.16 -11.97 -11.43
CA PRO A 209 16.26 -11.93 -12.56
C PRO A 209 15.40 -13.18 -12.65
N SER A 210 14.16 -13.03 -13.11
CA SER A 210 13.25 -14.11 -13.47
C SER A 210 13.15 -14.27 -14.99
N PRO A 211 12.89 -15.48 -15.51
CA PRO A 211 12.47 -15.67 -16.89
C PRO A 211 11.16 -14.89 -17.14
N ARG A 212 11.27 -13.70 -17.74
CA ARG A 212 10.21 -12.67 -17.80
C ARG A 212 8.86 -13.23 -18.24
N VAL A 213 8.81 -13.88 -19.40
CA VAL A 213 7.56 -14.42 -19.96
C VAL A 213 6.98 -15.55 -19.08
N ARG A 214 7.84 -16.40 -18.54
CA ARG A 214 7.41 -17.53 -17.71
C ARG A 214 6.87 -17.05 -16.36
N ALA A 215 7.55 -16.10 -15.70
CA ALA A 215 7.10 -15.49 -14.45
C ALA A 215 5.77 -14.74 -14.67
N ALA A 216 5.69 -13.91 -15.73
CA ALA A 216 4.47 -13.21 -16.11
C ALA A 216 3.27 -14.13 -16.29
N LEU A 217 3.46 -15.25 -17.01
CA LEU A 217 2.40 -16.20 -17.26
C LEU A 217 1.90 -16.90 -15.98
N ILE A 218 2.82 -17.22 -15.06
CA ILE A 218 2.47 -17.81 -13.77
C ILE A 218 1.66 -16.81 -12.94
N ALA A 219 2.17 -15.59 -12.79
CA ALA A 219 1.53 -14.54 -12.01
C ALA A 219 0.14 -14.17 -12.59
N TRP A 220 0.04 -13.99 -13.88
CA TRP A 220 -1.23 -13.71 -14.55
C TRP A 220 -2.26 -14.82 -14.37
N ARG A 221 -1.85 -16.08 -14.50
CA ARG A 221 -2.76 -17.23 -14.30
C ARG A 221 -3.22 -17.34 -12.85
N ASP A 222 -2.34 -17.05 -11.89
CA ASP A 222 -2.69 -17.02 -10.47
C ASP A 222 -3.71 -15.91 -10.19
N ALA A 223 -3.47 -14.71 -10.72
CA ALA A 223 -4.39 -13.58 -10.59
C ALA A 223 -5.77 -13.92 -11.18
N ARG A 224 -5.84 -14.43 -12.39
CA ARG A 224 -7.12 -14.83 -13.00
C ARG A 224 -7.92 -15.81 -12.16
N ARG A 225 -7.24 -16.81 -11.57
CA ARG A 225 -7.90 -17.80 -10.70
C ARG A 225 -8.38 -17.18 -9.40
N THR A 226 -7.56 -16.32 -8.81
CA THR A 226 -7.87 -15.69 -7.52
C THR A 226 -9.03 -14.70 -7.65
N VAL A 227 -9.01 -13.83 -8.65
CA VAL A 227 -10.10 -12.86 -8.85
C VAL A 227 -11.42 -13.55 -9.24
N ALA A 228 -11.38 -14.63 -10.01
CA ALA A 228 -12.59 -15.39 -10.33
C ALA A 228 -13.25 -16.00 -9.07
N ARG A 229 -12.44 -16.49 -8.12
CA ARG A 229 -12.95 -17.02 -6.84
C ARG A 229 -13.47 -15.95 -5.90
N ALA A 230 -12.92 -14.74 -5.95
CA ALA A 230 -13.36 -13.63 -5.10
C ALA A 230 -14.72 -13.05 -5.52
N GLN A 231 -15.22 -13.37 -6.72
CA GLN A 231 -16.52 -12.93 -7.25
C GLN A 231 -17.70 -13.80 -6.77
N HIS A 232 -17.39 -14.92 -6.14
CA HIS A 232 -18.37 -15.88 -5.58
C HIS A 232 -18.24 -15.97 -4.07
#